data_953e96f2f37ab9de505be6fb45d348e8
#
_entry.id   953e96f2f37ab9de505be6fb45d348e8
#
_cell.length_a   1.000
_cell.length_b   1.000
_cell.length_c   1.000
_cell.angle_alpha   90.00
_cell.angle_beta   90.00
_cell.angle_gamma   90.00
#
_symmetry.space_group_name_H-M   'P 1'
#
loop_
_entity.id
_entity.type
_entity.pdbx_description
1 polymer ?
#
loop_
_entity_poly.entity_id
_entity_poly.type
_entity_poly.pdbx_seq_one_letter_code
_entity_poly.pdbx_strand_id
1 'polypeptide(L)'
;MPLSTAFPHRFRGLSLLTLLALGLAASANALAADLLDVSYRPLAGKQQVNLQQRYHGQVLLVVNTASKCGYTPQYEGLEALHRQYAGKGFAVLGFPSNDFKGQEPGDEKQIQDFCTLTYGVRFPMFEKVRVVGPQATPLYQRLTAATGVAPAWNFHKYLVGRDGKVIAQFASKVTPDDPQLIAAIDKALAAAATH
;
A
#
# COMPACT_ATOMS: atom_id res chain seq x y z
N MET A 1 32.18 90.78 17.14
CA MET A 1 30.73 91.21 17.09
C MET A 1 30.19 90.71 15.78
N PRO A 2 29.06 90.15 15.62
CA PRO A 2 28.10 89.65 16.58
C PRO A 2 27.75 88.12 16.43
N LEU A 3 27.18 87.64 17.43
CA LEU A 3 26.38 86.46 17.67
C LEU A 3 25.57 85.93 16.49
N SER A 4 25.57 84.58 16.29
CA SER A 4 24.61 83.88 15.53
C SER A 4 24.14 82.64 16.32
N THR A 5 22.90 82.68 16.67
CA THR A 5 22.16 81.71 17.45
C THR A 5 21.80 80.53 16.57
N ALA A 6 22.20 79.32 16.95
CA ALA A 6 21.77 78.07 16.33
C ALA A 6 20.48 77.52 17.00
N PHE A 7 19.45 77.30 16.24
CA PHE A 7 18.21 76.59 16.63
C PHE A 7 18.38 75.10 16.42
N PRO A 8 17.95 74.24 17.35
CA PRO A 8 18.00 72.81 17.16
C PRO A 8 16.73 72.35 16.46
N HIS A 9 16.88 71.70 15.33
CA HIS A 9 15.80 70.98 14.68
C HIS A 9 15.54 69.65 15.39
N ARG A 10 14.36 69.56 15.96
CA ARG A 10 13.79 68.33 16.47
C ARG A 10 13.41 67.41 15.32
N PHE A 11 14.19 66.37 15.08
CA PHE A 11 13.75 65.27 14.25
C PHE A 11 12.76 64.42 15.04
N ARG A 12 11.52 64.45 14.62
CA ARG A 12 10.48 63.54 15.08
C ARG A 12 10.79 62.15 14.50
N GLY A 13 11.09 61.21 15.39
CA GLY A 13 11.28 59.81 15.02
C GLY A 13 10.02 59.24 14.38
N LEU A 14 10.14 58.79 13.17
CA LEU A 14 9.16 57.99 12.48
C LEU A 14 9.37 56.53 12.93
N SER A 15 8.56 56.10 13.88
CA SER A 15 8.52 54.67 14.26
C SER A 15 8.06 53.85 13.12
N LEU A 16 9.01 53.15 12.51
CA LEU A 16 8.74 52.10 11.53
C LEU A 16 8.21 50.89 12.30
N LEU A 17 6.89 50.76 12.37
CA LEU A 17 6.24 49.49 12.74
C LEU A 17 6.52 48.43 11.69
N THR A 18 7.54 47.66 11.89
CA THR A 18 7.77 46.41 11.18
C THR A 18 6.69 45.42 11.63
N LEU A 19 5.63 45.34 10.85
CA LEU A 19 4.67 44.23 10.90
C LEU A 19 5.41 42.95 10.50
N LEU A 20 5.80 42.19 11.53
CA LEU A 20 6.30 40.83 11.37
C LEU A 20 5.09 39.97 10.98
N ALA A 21 4.85 39.84 9.67
CA ALA A 21 3.90 38.86 9.14
C ALA A 21 4.47 37.48 9.45
N LEU A 22 4.08 36.91 10.60
CA LEU A 22 4.24 35.48 10.90
C LEU A 22 3.37 34.74 9.89
N GLY A 23 3.94 34.38 8.76
CA GLY A 23 3.34 33.42 7.83
C GLY A 23 3.18 32.09 8.55
N LEU A 24 1.98 31.81 9.07
CA LEU A 24 1.57 30.45 9.37
C LEU A 24 1.62 29.67 8.04
N ALA A 25 2.76 29.08 7.76
CA ALA A 25 2.81 27.96 6.84
C ALA A 25 2.02 26.83 7.52
N ALA A 26 0.71 26.82 7.30
CA ALA A 26 -0.09 25.65 7.52
C ALA A 26 0.53 24.55 6.63
N SER A 27 1.42 23.77 7.22
CA SER A 27 1.83 22.49 6.65
C SER A 27 0.56 21.70 6.49
N ALA A 28 0.01 21.72 5.26
CA ALA A 28 -0.97 20.75 4.85
C ALA A 28 -0.25 19.40 4.86
N ASN A 29 -0.13 18.80 6.05
CA ASN A 29 -0.06 17.36 6.18
C ASN A 29 -1.41 16.88 5.63
N ALA A 30 -1.52 16.81 4.30
CA ALA A 30 -2.47 15.91 3.69
C ALA A 30 -2.11 14.56 4.32
N LEU A 31 -2.94 14.12 5.27
CA LEU A 31 -2.91 12.77 5.80
C LEU A 31 -2.97 11.87 4.57
N ALA A 32 -1.80 11.43 4.09
CA ALA A 32 -1.74 10.42 3.08
C ALA A 32 -2.52 9.26 3.69
N ALA A 33 -3.69 8.99 3.14
CA ALA A 33 -4.55 7.94 3.67
C ALA A 33 -3.69 6.68 3.79
N ASP A 34 -3.63 6.11 5.00
CA ASP A 34 -2.81 4.94 5.27
C ASP A 34 -3.14 3.85 4.25
N LEU A 35 -2.11 3.31 3.60
CA LEU A 35 -2.26 2.33 2.52
C LEU A 35 -3.24 1.21 2.89
N LEU A 36 -3.16 0.76 4.13
CA LEU A 36 -3.90 -0.39 4.64
C LEU A 36 -5.22 -0.02 5.36
N ASP A 37 -5.53 1.28 5.55
CA ASP A 37 -6.81 1.68 6.17
C ASP A 37 -7.95 1.57 5.15
N VAL A 38 -8.24 0.33 4.83
CA VAL A 38 -9.29 -0.12 3.91
C VAL A 38 -9.89 -1.43 4.41
N SER A 39 -11.14 -1.69 4.09
CA SER A 39 -11.84 -2.88 4.52
C SER A 39 -12.31 -3.71 3.34
N TYR A 40 -12.13 -5.02 3.45
CA TYR A 40 -12.59 -6.02 2.48
C TYR A 40 -13.21 -7.20 3.19
N ARG A 41 -14.16 -7.86 2.53
CA ARG A 41 -14.67 -9.15 3.01
C ARG A 41 -13.67 -10.26 2.66
N PRO A 42 -13.45 -11.24 3.55
CA PRO A 42 -12.85 -12.50 3.14
C PRO A 42 -13.64 -13.12 1.98
N LEU A 43 -12.95 -13.84 1.11
CA LEU A 43 -13.57 -14.50 -0.03
C LEU A 43 -14.73 -15.40 0.43
N ALA A 44 -15.90 -15.23 -0.18
CA ALA A 44 -17.16 -15.83 0.23
C ALA A 44 -17.58 -15.57 1.70
N GLY A 45 -16.91 -14.66 2.40
CA GLY A 45 -17.26 -14.23 3.75
C GLY A 45 -18.34 -13.14 3.78
N LYS A 46 -18.82 -12.81 4.99
CA LYS A 46 -19.87 -11.79 5.16
C LYS A 46 -19.39 -10.53 5.88
N GLN A 47 -18.40 -10.65 6.76
CA GLN A 47 -17.95 -9.54 7.60
C GLN A 47 -16.74 -8.85 6.97
N GLN A 48 -16.72 -7.52 7.06
CA GLN A 48 -15.58 -6.70 6.62
C GLN A 48 -14.39 -6.86 7.58
N VAL A 49 -13.20 -6.91 7.02
CA VAL A 49 -11.93 -6.91 7.73
C VAL A 49 -11.17 -5.65 7.33
N ASN A 50 -10.88 -4.78 8.30
CA ASN A 50 -9.99 -3.66 8.08
C ASN A 50 -8.54 -4.17 8.05
N LEU A 51 -7.83 -3.94 6.94
CA LEU A 51 -6.49 -4.49 6.73
C LEU A 51 -5.47 -3.90 7.71
N GLN A 52 -5.57 -2.60 8.02
CA GLN A 52 -4.69 -1.94 8.99
C GLN A 52 -4.81 -2.58 10.38
N GLN A 53 -6.03 -2.78 10.85
CA GLN A 53 -6.26 -3.36 12.18
C GLN A 53 -5.84 -4.83 12.24
N ARG A 54 -6.10 -5.59 11.18
CA ARG A 54 -5.88 -7.04 11.15
C ARG A 54 -4.42 -7.43 10.96
N TYR A 55 -3.67 -6.63 10.18
CA TYR A 55 -2.31 -6.94 9.75
C TYR A 55 -1.27 -5.93 10.21
N HIS A 56 -1.59 -5.10 11.20
CA HIS A 56 -0.67 -4.11 11.75
C HIS A 56 0.69 -4.75 12.12
N GLY A 57 1.77 -4.11 11.70
CA GLY A 57 3.14 -4.55 12.01
C GLY A 57 3.60 -5.81 11.27
N GLN A 58 2.81 -6.36 10.36
CA GLN A 58 3.20 -7.48 9.51
C GLN A 58 3.78 -7.02 8.16
N VAL A 59 4.64 -7.84 7.59
CA VAL A 59 5.05 -7.74 6.19
C VAL A 59 3.99 -8.43 5.34
N LEU A 60 3.50 -7.74 4.30
CA LEU A 60 2.40 -8.26 3.47
C LEU A 60 2.84 -8.39 2.01
N LEU A 61 2.47 -9.50 1.38
CA LEU A 61 2.55 -9.68 -0.06
C LEU A 61 1.15 -9.62 -0.65
N VAL A 62 0.78 -8.47 -1.22
CA VAL A 62 -0.53 -8.25 -1.85
C VAL A 62 -0.47 -8.69 -3.30
N VAL A 63 -1.37 -9.60 -3.70
CA VAL A 63 -1.36 -10.24 -5.02
C VAL A 63 -2.75 -10.21 -5.64
N ASN A 64 -2.88 -9.72 -6.88
CA ASN A 64 -4.11 -9.89 -7.66
C ASN A 64 -4.10 -11.26 -8.36
N THR A 65 -5.16 -12.03 -8.19
CA THR A 65 -5.19 -13.43 -8.60
C THR A 65 -6.25 -13.73 -9.65
N ALA A 66 -6.11 -14.86 -10.34
CA ALA A 66 -7.11 -15.35 -11.28
C ALA A 66 -7.02 -16.89 -11.43
N SER A 67 -8.18 -17.53 -11.61
CA SER A 67 -8.30 -19.00 -11.71
C SER A 67 -7.98 -19.55 -13.11
N LYS A 68 -8.03 -18.73 -14.18
CA LYS A 68 -7.85 -19.16 -15.58
C LYS A 68 -6.70 -18.45 -16.28
N CYS A 69 -5.56 -18.33 -15.61
CA CYS A 69 -4.38 -17.63 -16.08
C CYS A 69 -3.21 -18.61 -16.24
N GLY A 70 -2.29 -18.34 -17.17
CA GLY A 70 -1.05 -19.11 -17.28
C GLY A 70 -0.17 -19.04 -16.02
N TYR A 71 -0.37 -18.01 -15.18
CA TYR A 71 0.32 -17.87 -13.90
C TYR A 71 -0.41 -18.48 -12.71
N THR A 72 -1.58 -19.09 -12.89
CA THR A 72 -2.38 -19.70 -11.80
C THR A 72 -1.60 -20.73 -10.97
N PRO A 73 -0.64 -21.52 -11.53
CA PRO A 73 0.20 -22.40 -10.72
C PRO A 73 1.02 -21.68 -9.63
N GLN A 74 1.20 -20.37 -9.70
CA GLN A 74 1.86 -19.62 -8.65
C GLN A 74 1.13 -19.67 -7.29
N TYR A 75 -0.14 -20.09 -7.24
CA TYR A 75 -0.84 -20.32 -5.97
C TYR A 75 -0.09 -21.27 -5.05
N GLU A 76 0.52 -22.34 -5.58
CA GLU A 76 1.31 -23.30 -4.79
C GLU A 76 2.49 -22.63 -4.09
N GLY A 77 3.26 -21.83 -4.85
CA GLY A 77 4.40 -21.10 -4.29
C GLY A 77 4.00 -20.01 -3.32
N LEU A 78 2.88 -19.29 -3.57
CA LEU A 78 2.34 -18.29 -2.64
C LEU A 78 1.90 -18.93 -1.32
N GLU A 79 1.25 -20.10 -1.37
CA GLU A 79 0.90 -20.86 -0.19
C GLU A 79 2.14 -21.37 0.56
N ALA A 80 3.17 -21.83 -0.15
CA ALA A 80 4.43 -22.23 0.45
C ALA A 80 5.10 -21.07 1.19
N LEU A 81 5.19 -19.88 0.56
CA LEU A 81 5.68 -18.65 1.20
C LEU A 81 4.87 -18.30 2.45
N HIS A 82 3.56 -18.33 2.33
CA HIS A 82 2.68 -18.01 3.47
C HIS A 82 2.96 -18.93 4.65
N ARG A 83 3.01 -20.26 4.45
CA ARG A 83 3.31 -21.23 5.50
C ARG A 83 4.71 -21.06 6.11
N GLN A 84 5.69 -20.77 5.26
CA GLN A 84 7.10 -20.62 5.69
C GLN A 84 7.31 -19.40 6.59
N TYR A 85 6.58 -18.31 6.33
CA TYR A 85 6.83 -17.01 6.93
C TYR A 85 5.73 -16.52 7.87
N ALA A 86 4.54 -17.14 7.91
CA ALA A 86 3.42 -16.69 8.75
C ALA A 86 3.81 -16.51 10.22
N GLY A 87 4.56 -17.46 10.80
CA GLY A 87 5.06 -17.38 12.19
C GLY A 87 6.09 -16.27 12.44
N LYS A 88 6.57 -15.60 11.39
CA LYS A 88 7.53 -14.48 11.47
C LYS A 88 6.89 -13.11 11.27
N GLY A 89 5.56 -13.05 11.22
CA GLY A 89 4.82 -11.81 10.98
C GLY A 89 4.74 -11.44 9.49
N PHE A 90 4.45 -12.42 8.65
CA PHE A 90 4.23 -12.27 7.21
C PHE A 90 2.86 -12.84 6.82
N ALA A 91 2.22 -12.22 5.84
CA ALA A 91 1.03 -12.78 5.21
C ALA A 91 1.02 -12.51 3.70
N VAL A 92 0.53 -13.48 2.93
CA VAL A 92 0.06 -13.28 1.57
C VAL A 92 -1.40 -12.86 1.63
N LEU A 93 -1.78 -11.82 0.87
CA LEU A 93 -3.16 -11.35 0.74
C LEU A 93 -3.57 -11.44 -0.73
N GLY A 94 -4.48 -12.35 -1.05
CA GLY A 94 -4.94 -12.59 -2.41
C GLY A 94 -6.25 -11.85 -2.72
N PHE A 95 -6.29 -11.19 -3.87
CA PHE A 95 -7.42 -10.42 -4.36
C PHE A 95 -7.81 -10.92 -5.77
N PRO A 96 -8.83 -11.77 -5.91
CA PRO A 96 -9.32 -12.19 -7.20
C PRO A 96 -9.77 -11.00 -8.05
N SER A 97 -9.36 -10.97 -9.33
CA SER A 97 -9.73 -9.91 -10.25
C SER A 97 -10.01 -10.42 -11.65
N ASN A 98 -11.10 -9.93 -12.23
CA ASN A 98 -11.49 -10.26 -13.60
C ASN A 98 -11.03 -9.22 -14.63
N ASP A 99 -10.16 -8.29 -14.27
CA ASP A 99 -9.75 -7.18 -15.14
C ASP A 99 -8.90 -7.62 -16.33
N PHE A 100 -8.20 -8.75 -16.21
CA PHE A 100 -7.31 -9.23 -17.26
C PHE A 100 -7.97 -10.35 -18.07
N LYS A 101 -8.50 -9.99 -19.23
CA LYS A 101 -9.15 -10.89 -20.21
C LYS A 101 -10.25 -11.81 -19.62
N GLY A 102 -10.92 -11.36 -18.55
CA GLY A 102 -11.99 -12.17 -17.97
C GLY A 102 -11.51 -13.49 -17.37
N GLN A 103 -10.27 -13.55 -16.88
CA GLN A 103 -9.65 -14.80 -16.40
C GLN A 103 -10.07 -15.20 -14.97
N GLU A 104 -10.95 -14.41 -14.33
CA GLU A 104 -11.60 -14.76 -13.06
C GLU A 104 -13.12 -14.68 -13.17
N PRO A 105 -13.77 -15.53 -14.00
CA PRO A 105 -15.20 -15.39 -14.31
C PRO A 105 -16.12 -15.89 -13.19
N GLY A 106 -15.62 -16.75 -12.28
CA GLY A 106 -16.40 -17.38 -11.23
C GLY A 106 -16.98 -16.40 -10.20
N ASP A 107 -18.01 -16.82 -9.48
CA ASP A 107 -18.43 -16.18 -8.24
C ASP A 107 -17.42 -16.48 -7.11
N GLU A 108 -17.57 -15.79 -5.98
CA GLU A 108 -16.60 -15.88 -4.87
C GLU A 108 -16.53 -17.30 -4.28
N LYS A 109 -17.66 -18.04 -4.24
CA LYS A 109 -17.67 -19.42 -3.75
C LYS A 109 -16.92 -20.36 -4.71
N GLN A 110 -17.15 -20.22 -6.01
CA GLN A 110 -16.43 -20.99 -7.02
C GLN A 110 -14.94 -20.74 -6.99
N ILE A 111 -14.52 -19.48 -6.81
CA ILE A 111 -13.12 -19.09 -6.67
C ILE A 111 -12.53 -19.71 -5.40
N GLN A 112 -13.23 -19.64 -4.27
CA GLN A 112 -12.77 -20.21 -3.01
C GLN A 112 -12.59 -21.73 -3.12
N ASP A 113 -13.60 -22.42 -3.66
CA ASP A 113 -13.55 -23.88 -3.85
C ASP A 113 -12.36 -24.26 -4.77
N PHE A 114 -12.18 -23.55 -5.88
CA PHE A 114 -11.06 -23.77 -6.79
C PHE A 114 -9.69 -23.58 -6.11
N CYS A 115 -9.48 -22.46 -5.42
CA CYS A 115 -8.23 -22.18 -4.72
C CYS A 115 -7.94 -23.23 -3.64
N THR A 116 -8.95 -23.61 -2.86
CA THR A 116 -8.80 -24.54 -1.73
C THR A 116 -8.60 -25.98 -2.22
N LEU A 117 -9.43 -26.44 -3.17
CA LEU A 117 -9.43 -27.85 -3.58
C LEU A 117 -8.30 -28.17 -4.57
N THR A 118 -7.93 -27.20 -5.43
CA THR A 118 -6.90 -27.43 -6.46
C THR A 118 -5.50 -27.13 -5.97
N TYR A 119 -5.34 -26.03 -5.21
CA TYR A 119 -4.01 -25.53 -4.81
C TYR A 119 -3.78 -25.54 -3.29
N GLY A 120 -4.79 -25.98 -2.50
CA GLY A 120 -4.66 -26.02 -1.05
C GLY A 120 -4.47 -24.65 -0.39
N VAL A 121 -4.92 -23.58 -1.04
CA VAL A 121 -4.74 -22.20 -0.56
C VAL A 121 -5.39 -22.02 0.81
N ARG A 122 -4.59 -21.53 1.76
CA ARG A 122 -5.00 -21.20 3.13
C ARG A 122 -4.63 -19.75 3.50
N PHE A 123 -3.77 -19.10 2.72
CA PHE A 123 -3.52 -17.68 2.94
C PHE A 123 -4.80 -16.86 2.73
N PRO A 124 -4.94 -15.71 3.39
CA PRO A 124 -6.10 -14.84 3.28
C PRO A 124 -6.43 -14.46 1.84
N MET A 125 -7.62 -14.85 1.40
CA MET A 125 -8.21 -14.43 0.14
C MET A 125 -9.37 -13.49 0.44
N PHE A 126 -9.53 -12.45 -0.36
CA PHE A 126 -10.57 -11.43 -0.21
C PHE A 126 -11.57 -11.46 -1.36
N GLU A 127 -12.63 -10.67 -1.22
CA GLU A 127 -13.65 -10.50 -2.24
C GLU A 127 -13.06 -10.12 -3.61
N LYS A 128 -13.78 -10.44 -4.67
CA LYS A 128 -13.37 -10.10 -6.03
C LYS A 128 -13.40 -8.60 -6.25
N VAL A 129 -12.30 -8.05 -6.77
CA VAL A 129 -12.09 -6.60 -6.86
C VAL A 129 -11.65 -6.15 -8.26
N ARG A 130 -11.77 -4.84 -8.52
CA ARG A 130 -11.10 -4.18 -9.64
C ARG A 130 -9.73 -3.69 -9.18
N VAL A 131 -8.70 -3.97 -9.98
CA VAL A 131 -7.31 -3.66 -9.64
C VAL A 131 -6.67 -2.63 -10.56
N VAL A 132 -7.32 -2.32 -11.69
CA VAL A 132 -6.84 -1.33 -12.66
C VAL A 132 -7.96 -0.39 -13.11
N GLY A 133 -7.56 0.76 -13.69
CA GLY A 133 -8.47 1.76 -14.24
C GLY A 133 -9.19 2.61 -13.17
N PRO A 134 -10.15 3.47 -13.59
CA PRO A 134 -10.83 4.42 -12.70
C PRO A 134 -11.65 3.77 -11.58
N GLN A 135 -12.02 2.51 -11.77
CA GLN A 135 -12.82 1.74 -10.82
C GLN A 135 -11.96 0.81 -9.95
N ALA A 136 -10.64 0.92 -9.99
CA ALA A 136 -9.78 0.17 -9.09
C ALA A 136 -10.15 0.48 -7.63
N THR A 137 -10.13 -0.56 -6.79
CA THR A 137 -10.46 -0.41 -5.37
C THR A 137 -9.42 0.46 -4.64
N PRO A 138 -9.77 1.08 -3.51
CA PRO A 138 -8.88 2.01 -2.80
C PRO A 138 -7.49 1.45 -2.52
N LEU A 139 -7.36 0.17 -2.14
CA LEU A 139 -6.06 -0.47 -1.93
C LEU A 139 -5.21 -0.39 -3.21
N TYR A 140 -5.74 -0.80 -4.35
CA TYR A 140 -4.98 -0.83 -5.60
C TYR A 140 -4.71 0.56 -6.17
N GLN A 141 -5.59 1.54 -5.94
CA GLN A 141 -5.31 2.94 -6.24
C GLN A 141 -4.10 3.44 -5.43
N ARG A 142 -4.07 3.16 -4.12
CA ARG A 142 -2.98 3.56 -3.21
C ARG A 142 -1.67 2.83 -3.53
N LEU A 143 -1.72 1.53 -3.83
CA LEU A 143 -0.55 0.74 -4.25
C LEU A 143 0.05 1.29 -5.55
N THR A 144 -0.80 1.60 -6.53
CA THR A 144 -0.38 2.22 -7.79
C THR A 144 0.21 3.62 -7.56
N ALA A 145 -0.42 4.44 -6.73
CA ALA A 145 0.09 5.78 -6.40
C ALA A 145 1.45 5.72 -5.69
N ALA A 146 1.63 4.77 -4.77
CA ALA A 146 2.88 4.62 -4.02
C ALA A 146 4.06 4.13 -4.87
N THR A 147 3.79 3.38 -5.94
CA THR A 147 4.85 2.77 -6.78
C THR A 147 4.98 3.40 -8.16
N GLY A 148 3.98 4.15 -8.61
CA GLY A 148 3.85 4.59 -10.00
C GLY A 148 3.50 3.45 -10.98
N VAL A 149 3.25 2.22 -10.49
CA VAL A 149 3.06 1.03 -11.32
C VAL A 149 1.76 0.33 -10.94
N ALA A 150 0.80 0.30 -11.86
CA ALA A 150 -0.41 -0.52 -11.74
C ALA A 150 -0.11 -1.98 -12.11
N PRO A 151 -0.92 -2.96 -11.64
CA PRO A 151 -0.83 -4.33 -12.13
C PRO A 151 -0.93 -4.37 -13.66
N ALA A 152 0.06 -4.94 -14.33
CA ALA A 152 0.04 -5.11 -15.78
C ALA A 152 -0.65 -6.43 -16.20
N TRP A 153 -0.80 -7.38 -15.26
CA TRP A 153 -1.43 -8.68 -15.47
C TRP A 153 -1.80 -9.34 -14.14
N ASN A 154 -2.45 -10.50 -14.19
CA ASN A 154 -2.71 -11.34 -13.01
C ASN A 154 -1.40 -11.76 -12.33
N PHE A 155 -1.43 -11.97 -11.03
CA PHE A 155 -0.29 -12.34 -10.17
C PHE A 155 0.82 -11.28 -10.13
N HIS A 156 0.48 -10.00 -10.34
CA HIS A 156 1.35 -8.89 -9.94
C HIS A 156 1.38 -8.80 -8.41
N LYS A 157 2.53 -8.46 -7.86
CA LYS A 157 2.75 -8.49 -6.42
C LYS A 157 3.26 -7.15 -5.90
N TYR A 158 2.76 -6.73 -4.74
CA TYR A 158 3.29 -5.60 -3.99
C TYR A 158 3.73 -6.10 -2.62
N LEU A 159 4.95 -5.78 -2.23
CA LEU A 159 5.48 -6.07 -0.90
C LEU A 159 5.33 -4.82 -0.02
N VAL A 160 4.62 -4.97 1.08
CA VAL A 160 4.37 -3.91 2.06
C VAL A 160 5.13 -4.21 3.33
N GLY A 161 5.85 -3.23 3.84
CA GLY A 161 6.64 -3.32 5.06
C GLY A 161 5.79 -3.28 6.33
N ARG A 162 6.43 -3.51 7.48
CA ARG A 162 5.78 -3.47 8.80
C ARG A 162 5.19 -2.10 9.14
N ASP A 163 5.71 -1.04 8.54
CA ASP A 163 5.24 0.34 8.65
C ASP A 163 4.05 0.69 7.72
N GLY A 164 3.50 -0.31 7.03
CA GLY A 164 2.40 -0.14 6.09
C GLY A 164 2.79 0.49 4.76
N LYS A 165 4.07 0.74 4.47
CA LYS A 165 4.52 1.33 3.21
C LYS A 165 4.92 0.27 2.20
N VAL A 166 4.66 0.55 0.92
CA VAL A 166 5.14 -0.32 -0.16
C VAL A 166 6.66 -0.20 -0.28
N ILE A 167 7.36 -1.32 -0.22
CA ILE A 167 8.82 -1.40 -0.33
C ILE A 167 9.31 -1.98 -1.65
N ALA A 168 8.47 -2.75 -2.34
CA ALA A 168 8.78 -3.30 -3.65
C ALA A 168 7.51 -3.72 -4.40
N GLN A 169 7.62 -3.86 -5.72
CA GLN A 169 6.61 -4.49 -6.55
C GLN A 169 7.29 -5.49 -7.50
N PHE A 170 6.57 -6.54 -7.89
CA PHE A 170 7.08 -7.60 -8.76
C PHE A 170 6.06 -7.92 -9.84
N ALA A 171 6.54 -7.94 -11.09
CA ALA A 171 5.72 -8.30 -12.23
C ALA A 171 5.23 -9.76 -12.13
N SER A 172 4.17 -10.08 -12.83
CA SER A 172 3.52 -11.41 -12.85
C SER A 172 4.48 -12.57 -13.09
N LYS A 173 5.51 -12.36 -13.94
CA LYS A 173 6.51 -13.38 -14.27
C LYS A 173 7.45 -13.74 -13.12
N VAL A 174 7.58 -12.88 -12.12
CA VAL A 174 8.39 -13.17 -10.92
C VAL A 174 7.63 -14.17 -10.09
N THR A 175 8.15 -15.39 -10.00
CA THR A 175 7.52 -16.50 -9.27
C THR A 175 7.72 -16.36 -7.76
N PRO A 176 6.88 -17.00 -6.93
CA PRO A 176 7.03 -16.93 -5.47
C PRO A 176 8.36 -17.45 -4.93
N ASP A 177 9.03 -18.33 -5.65
CA ASP A 177 10.36 -18.88 -5.33
C ASP A 177 11.53 -18.07 -5.92
N ASP A 178 11.24 -16.96 -6.60
CA ASP A 178 12.27 -16.09 -7.17
C ASP A 178 13.18 -15.53 -6.06
N PRO A 179 14.52 -15.69 -6.19
CA PRO A 179 15.47 -15.22 -5.18
C PRO A 179 15.34 -13.73 -4.84
N GLN A 180 14.95 -12.89 -5.81
CA GLN A 180 14.78 -11.45 -5.56
C GLN A 180 13.56 -11.19 -4.67
N LEU A 181 12.46 -11.91 -4.88
CA LEU A 181 11.28 -11.79 -4.03
C LEU A 181 11.56 -12.31 -2.63
N ILE A 182 12.20 -13.47 -2.50
CA ILE A 182 12.58 -14.05 -1.20
C ILE A 182 13.50 -13.12 -0.44
N ALA A 183 14.57 -12.60 -1.07
CA ALA A 183 15.49 -11.68 -0.43
C ALA A 183 14.81 -10.38 0.03
N ALA A 184 13.83 -9.87 -0.75
CA ALA A 184 13.07 -8.70 -0.36
C ALA A 184 12.18 -8.98 0.87
N ILE A 185 11.53 -10.15 0.93
CA ILE A 185 10.74 -10.59 2.08
C ILE A 185 11.63 -10.73 3.32
N ASP A 186 12.77 -11.42 3.21
CA ASP A 186 13.70 -11.61 4.32
C ASP A 186 14.20 -10.27 4.87
N LYS A 187 14.57 -9.35 3.97
CA LYS A 187 14.98 -8.00 4.35
C LYS A 187 13.88 -7.22 5.07
N ALA A 188 12.64 -7.33 4.57
CA ALA A 188 11.49 -6.67 5.20
C ALA A 188 11.19 -7.24 6.58
N LEU A 189 11.32 -8.54 6.75
CA LEU A 189 11.11 -9.23 8.04
C LEU A 189 12.17 -8.89 9.06
N ALA A 190 13.43 -8.69 8.61
CA ALA A 190 14.55 -8.28 9.48
C ALA A 190 14.47 -6.82 9.93
N ALA A 191 13.69 -5.97 9.23
CA ALA A 191 13.49 -4.59 9.63
C ALA A 191 12.69 -4.53 10.94
N ALA A 192 13.15 -3.68 11.88
CA ALA A 192 12.42 -3.46 13.14
C ALA A 192 11.01 -2.94 12.85
N ALA A 193 10.03 -3.40 13.63
CA ALA A 193 8.71 -2.78 13.63
C ALA A 193 8.88 -1.35 14.17
N THR A 194 8.62 -0.36 13.34
CA THR A 194 8.53 1.03 13.80
C THR A 194 7.23 1.17 14.60
N HIS A 195 7.34 1.43 15.88
CA HIS A 195 6.23 1.70 16.80
C HIS A 195 5.68 3.11 16.59
#